data_92c3536f25ca16a8b315f89ef898e4ae
#
_entry.id   92c3536f25ca16a8b315f89ef898e4ae
#
_cell.length_a   1.000
_cell.length_b   1.000
_cell.length_c   1.000
_cell.angle_alpha   90.00
_cell.angle_beta   90.00
_cell.angle_gamma   90.00
#
_symmetry.space_group_name_H-M   'P 1'
#
loop_
_entity.id
_entity.type
_entity.pdbx_description
1 polymer ?
#
loop_
_entity_poly.entity_id
_entity_poly.type
_entity_poly.pdbx_seq_one_letter_code
_entity_poly.pdbx_strand_id
1 'polypeptide(L)'
;MLARTGLAPAVLLALLLAAPFPAAADIYRYRDENGVWHFTNINSDVRYKLYIRAYSKPATEYIRDYEGIISQASERFSVDPHLIKAVIKAESDFNHKAISEKGAQGLMQLMPGTADHMRVVDPFNPEENIFGGTRYLSLMLSRFKDTKLAVAAYNAGPERVENSRGIPNIAETKSFVEKVMQYYGRYQSGNGR
;
A
#
# COMPACT_ATOMS: atom_id res chain seq x y z
N MET A 1 52.43 -50.32 -33.50
CA MET A 1 52.02 -48.92 -33.67
C MET A 1 50.67 -48.77 -33.05
N LEU A 2 50.59 -48.28 -31.81
CA LEU A 2 49.36 -48.12 -31.05
C LEU A 2 49.19 -46.64 -30.84
N ALA A 3 48.16 -46.07 -31.48
CA ALA A 3 47.75 -44.66 -31.28
C ALA A 3 46.96 -44.47 -29.93
N ARG A 4 47.50 -43.67 -29.04
CA ARG A 4 46.84 -43.20 -27.82
C ARG A 4 45.97 -42.01 -28.15
N THR A 5 44.66 -42.19 -28.12
CA THR A 5 43.69 -41.09 -28.14
C THR A 5 43.51 -40.53 -26.71
N GLY A 6 44.06 -39.34 -26.46
CA GLY A 6 43.88 -38.62 -25.22
C GLY A 6 42.52 -37.97 -25.21
N LEU A 7 41.67 -38.36 -24.27
CA LEU A 7 40.47 -37.61 -23.90
C LEU A 7 40.89 -36.43 -23.03
N ALA A 8 40.58 -35.21 -23.47
CA ALA A 8 40.69 -34.02 -22.64
C ALA A 8 39.48 -33.94 -21.70
N PRO A 9 39.66 -33.56 -20.41
CA PRO A 9 38.55 -33.39 -19.50
C PRO A 9 37.79 -32.10 -19.85
N ALA A 10 36.51 -32.24 -20.14
CA ALA A 10 35.58 -31.09 -20.24
C ALA A 10 35.37 -30.49 -18.87
N VAL A 11 35.87 -29.28 -18.64
CA VAL A 11 35.58 -28.48 -17.44
C VAL A 11 34.22 -27.89 -17.63
N LEU A 12 33.22 -28.45 -16.92
CA LEU A 12 31.86 -27.91 -16.85
C LEU A 12 31.87 -26.68 -15.93
N LEU A 13 31.93 -25.47 -16.51
CA LEU A 13 31.82 -24.21 -15.80
C LEU A 13 30.32 -23.98 -15.42
N ALA A 14 29.97 -24.40 -14.21
CA ALA A 14 28.65 -24.09 -13.66
C ALA A 14 28.56 -22.58 -13.38
N LEU A 15 27.93 -21.81 -14.30
CA LEU A 15 27.51 -20.42 -14.04
C LEU A 15 26.40 -20.46 -13.02
N LEU A 16 26.71 -20.20 -11.74
CA LEU A 16 25.72 -19.85 -10.72
C LEU A 16 25.14 -18.48 -11.10
N LEU A 17 23.98 -18.49 -11.74
CA LEU A 17 23.11 -17.31 -11.86
C LEU A 17 22.62 -16.95 -10.47
N ALA A 18 23.39 -16.14 -9.75
CA ALA A 18 22.92 -15.46 -8.56
C ALA A 18 21.82 -14.50 -9.01
N ALA A 19 20.56 -14.89 -8.83
CA ALA A 19 19.44 -13.98 -8.97
C ALA A 19 19.69 -12.81 -8.01
N PRO A 20 19.64 -11.56 -8.46
CA PRO A 20 19.77 -10.42 -7.54
C PRO A 20 18.58 -10.46 -6.59
N PHE A 21 18.85 -10.78 -5.31
CA PHE A 21 17.86 -10.52 -4.27
C PHE A 21 17.58 -9.03 -4.30
N PRO A 22 16.30 -8.58 -4.30
CA PRO A 22 16.00 -7.17 -4.16
C PRO A 22 16.59 -6.72 -2.83
N ALA A 23 17.64 -5.92 -2.87
CA ALA A 23 18.18 -5.29 -1.69
C ALA A 23 17.12 -4.33 -1.17
N ALA A 24 16.48 -4.69 -0.07
CA ALA A 24 15.60 -3.76 0.63
C ALA A 24 16.50 -2.61 1.13
N ALA A 25 16.21 -1.39 0.70
CA ALA A 25 16.95 -0.20 1.09
C ALA A 25 16.02 0.74 1.87
N ASP A 26 16.56 1.33 2.95
CA ASP A 26 15.87 2.39 3.66
C ASP A 26 15.47 3.51 2.69
N ILE A 27 14.32 4.11 2.89
CA ILE A 27 13.87 5.28 2.13
C ILE A 27 13.87 6.48 3.07
N TYR A 28 14.44 7.56 2.61
CA TYR A 28 14.49 8.83 3.31
C TYR A 28 13.65 9.84 2.57
N ARG A 29 13.07 10.82 3.29
CA ARG A 29 12.29 11.90 2.70
C ARG A 29 12.59 13.24 3.34
N TYR A 30 12.34 14.32 2.60
CA TYR A 30 12.15 15.65 3.14
C TYR A 30 11.08 16.41 2.35
N ARG A 31 10.52 17.45 2.94
CA ARG A 31 9.59 18.35 2.29
C ARG A 31 10.29 19.68 2.08
N ASP A 32 10.27 20.20 0.83
CA ASP A 32 10.87 21.47 0.52
C ASP A 32 9.95 22.66 0.91
N GLU A 33 10.46 23.88 0.74
CA GLU A 33 9.76 25.11 1.07
C GLU A 33 8.48 25.33 0.24
N ASN A 34 8.39 24.71 -0.94
CA ASN A 34 7.21 24.74 -1.80
C ASN A 34 6.19 23.64 -1.43
N GLY A 35 6.47 22.86 -0.40
CA GLY A 35 5.63 21.77 0.06
C GLY A 35 5.75 20.49 -0.75
N VAL A 36 6.74 20.36 -1.65
CA VAL A 36 6.98 19.17 -2.46
C VAL A 36 7.76 18.14 -1.67
N TRP A 37 7.33 16.88 -1.74
CA TRP A 37 8.00 15.75 -1.11
C TRP A 37 9.09 15.19 -2.02
N HIS A 38 10.29 15.02 -1.46
CA HIS A 38 11.44 14.39 -2.09
C HIS A 38 11.76 13.07 -1.40
N PHE A 39 11.99 12.01 -2.18
CA PHE A 39 12.30 10.67 -1.68
C PHE A 39 13.62 10.18 -2.27
N THR A 40 14.40 9.46 -1.46
CA THR A 40 15.66 8.86 -1.88
C THR A 40 15.97 7.62 -1.03
N ASN A 41 16.70 6.68 -1.60
CA ASN A 41 17.29 5.56 -0.86
C ASN A 41 18.73 5.84 -0.38
N ILE A 42 19.23 7.03 -0.61
CA ILE A 42 20.58 7.45 -0.24
C ILE A 42 20.47 8.62 0.74
N ASN A 43 20.87 8.42 2.00
CA ASN A 43 20.88 9.49 2.99
C ASN A 43 22.12 10.39 2.78
N SER A 44 22.04 11.24 1.77
CA SER A 44 23.16 12.14 1.38
C SER A 44 23.03 13.57 1.89
N ASP A 45 21.92 13.93 2.54
CA ASP A 45 21.63 15.30 2.97
C ASP A 45 20.91 15.27 4.34
N VAL A 46 21.30 16.15 5.23
CA VAL A 46 20.74 16.26 6.61
C VAL A 46 19.25 16.58 6.66
N ARG A 47 18.68 17.12 5.59
CA ARG A 47 17.25 17.39 5.46
C ARG A 47 16.42 16.09 5.34
N TYR A 48 17.03 15.05 4.77
CA TYR A 48 16.37 13.76 4.62
C TYR A 48 16.26 13.06 5.97
N LYS A 49 15.04 12.74 6.35
CA LYS A 49 14.75 11.93 7.54
C LYS A 49 14.34 10.54 7.10
N LEU A 50 14.71 9.53 7.87
CA LEU A 50 14.29 8.16 7.64
C LEU A 50 12.76 8.14 7.56
N TYR A 51 12.26 7.64 6.42
CA TYR A 51 10.82 7.52 6.16
C TYR A 51 10.37 6.07 6.22
N ILE A 52 11.14 5.17 5.61
CA ILE A 52 10.89 3.74 5.61
C ILE A 52 12.19 3.04 5.96
N ARG A 53 12.15 2.20 6.98
CA ARG A 53 13.24 1.28 7.27
C ARG A 53 13.02 0.00 6.49
N ALA A 54 14.03 -0.46 5.77
CA ALA A 54 14.04 -1.76 5.12
C ALA A 54 13.97 -2.88 6.17
N TYR A 55 12.78 -3.20 6.62
CA TYR A 55 12.57 -4.33 7.53
C TYR A 55 12.64 -5.63 6.73
N SER A 56 13.59 -6.49 7.07
CA SER A 56 13.70 -7.85 6.54
C SER A 56 12.82 -8.87 7.28
N LYS A 57 11.63 -8.47 7.72
CA LYS A 57 10.68 -9.48 8.17
C LYS A 57 10.16 -10.25 6.94
N PRO A 58 10.19 -11.58 6.95
CA PRO A 58 9.64 -12.34 5.82
C PRO A 58 8.17 -12.00 5.62
N ALA A 59 7.76 -11.83 4.37
CA ALA A 59 6.38 -11.49 3.98
C ALA A 59 5.33 -12.43 4.61
N THR A 60 5.71 -13.68 4.91
CA THR A 60 4.88 -14.70 5.55
C THR A 60 4.48 -14.36 6.99
N GLU A 61 5.21 -13.52 7.70
CA GLU A 61 4.86 -13.10 9.06
C GLU A 61 3.77 -12.01 9.05
N TYR A 62 3.66 -11.24 7.96
CA TYR A 62 2.62 -10.21 7.79
C TYR A 62 1.29 -10.76 7.25
N ILE A 63 1.33 -11.87 6.50
CA ILE A 63 0.12 -12.45 5.89
C ILE A 63 -0.82 -13.06 6.95
N ARG A 64 -0.31 -13.40 8.12
CA ARG A 64 -1.06 -14.14 9.15
C ARG A 64 -2.14 -13.34 9.84
N ASP A 65 -2.15 -12.01 9.76
CA ASP A 65 -2.99 -11.25 10.68
C ASP A 65 -3.63 -9.97 10.14
N TYR A 66 -3.81 -9.83 8.83
CA TYR A 66 -4.59 -8.68 8.34
C TYR A 66 -6.03 -8.71 8.88
N GLU A 67 -6.61 -9.88 9.08
CA GLU A 67 -7.95 -10.01 9.65
C GLU A 67 -7.99 -9.49 11.10
N GLY A 68 -7.00 -9.85 11.93
CA GLY A 68 -6.89 -9.35 13.30
C GLY A 68 -6.67 -7.84 13.35
N ILE A 69 -5.77 -7.32 12.50
CA ILE A 69 -5.52 -5.87 12.38
C ILE A 69 -6.78 -5.13 11.89
N ILE A 70 -7.46 -5.66 10.88
CA ILE A 70 -8.70 -5.09 10.34
C ILE A 70 -9.78 -5.06 11.42
N SER A 71 -9.94 -6.13 12.21
CA SER A 71 -10.90 -6.18 13.32
C SER A 71 -10.62 -5.09 14.36
N GLN A 72 -9.37 -4.97 14.81
CA GLN A 72 -8.96 -3.96 15.78
C GLN A 72 -9.18 -2.53 15.26
N ALA A 73 -8.82 -2.27 13.99
CA ALA A 73 -9.04 -0.98 13.36
C ALA A 73 -10.54 -0.67 13.21
N SER A 74 -11.35 -1.66 12.83
CA SER A 74 -12.81 -1.60 12.76
C SER A 74 -13.43 -1.16 14.09
N GLU A 75 -13.07 -1.84 15.17
CA GLU A 75 -13.55 -1.52 16.52
C GLU A 75 -13.13 -0.10 16.94
N ARG A 76 -11.87 0.24 16.73
CA ARG A 76 -11.31 1.53 17.15
C ARG A 76 -11.93 2.73 16.45
N PHE A 77 -12.25 2.59 15.16
CA PHE A 77 -12.73 3.70 14.33
C PHE A 77 -14.20 3.57 13.92
N SER A 78 -14.89 2.52 14.39
CA SER A 78 -16.32 2.26 14.09
C SER A 78 -16.58 2.18 12.58
N VAL A 79 -15.73 1.49 11.84
CA VAL A 79 -15.87 1.23 10.39
C VAL A 79 -16.13 -0.25 10.18
N ASP A 80 -17.10 -0.60 9.32
CA ASP A 80 -17.38 -1.99 8.98
C ASP A 80 -16.11 -2.71 8.46
N PRO A 81 -15.69 -3.83 9.07
CA PRO A 81 -14.48 -4.56 8.66
C PRO A 81 -14.53 -5.03 7.21
N HIS A 82 -15.71 -5.34 6.67
CA HIS A 82 -15.88 -5.70 5.28
C HIS A 82 -15.60 -4.52 4.34
N LEU A 83 -15.93 -3.29 4.76
CA LEU A 83 -15.61 -2.09 3.99
C LEU A 83 -14.11 -1.80 4.01
N ILE A 84 -13.44 -1.94 5.16
CA ILE A 84 -11.98 -1.82 5.26
C ILE A 84 -11.31 -2.80 4.31
N LYS A 85 -11.72 -4.07 4.36
CA LYS A 85 -11.22 -5.14 3.50
C LYS A 85 -11.44 -4.86 2.02
N ALA A 86 -12.60 -4.31 1.66
CA ALA A 86 -12.94 -3.94 0.29
C ALA A 86 -12.03 -2.80 -0.24
N VAL A 87 -11.74 -1.80 0.60
CA VAL A 87 -10.81 -0.72 0.25
C VAL A 87 -9.39 -1.27 0.06
N ILE A 88 -8.87 -2.10 0.98
CA ILE A 88 -7.55 -2.73 0.85
C ILE A 88 -7.46 -3.55 -0.45
N LYS A 89 -8.51 -4.32 -0.76
CA LYS A 89 -8.56 -5.13 -1.99
C LYS A 89 -8.51 -4.26 -3.25
N ALA A 90 -9.24 -3.15 -3.26
CA ALA A 90 -9.29 -2.24 -4.40
C ALA A 90 -7.99 -1.43 -4.58
N GLU A 91 -7.33 -1.05 -3.48
CA GLU A 91 -6.14 -0.20 -3.47
C GLU A 91 -4.84 -0.96 -3.79
N SER A 92 -4.65 -2.14 -3.19
CA SER A 92 -3.36 -2.82 -3.24
C SER A 92 -3.43 -4.31 -3.54
N ASP A 93 -4.63 -4.88 -3.64
CA ASP A 93 -4.81 -6.34 -3.66
C ASP A 93 -4.08 -7.04 -2.49
N PHE A 94 -4.11 -6.43 -1.30
CA PHE A 94 -3.42 -6.86 -0.08
C PHE A 94 -1.88 -6.86 -0.17
N ASN A 95 -1.29 -6.15 -1.14
CA ASN A 95 0.15 -5.96 -1.22
C ASN A 95 0.60 -4.80 -0.30
N HIS A 96 1.17 -5.11 0.87
CA HIS A 96 1.64 -4.09 1.81
C HIS A 96 2.83 -3.27 1.29
N LYS A 97 3.51 -3.73 0.22
CA LYS A 97 4.63 -3.01 -0.44
C LYS A 97 4.20 -2.22 -1.67
N ALA A 98 2.89 -2.13 -1.94
CA ALA A 98 2.40 -1.42 -3.11
C ALA A 98 2.77 0.06 -3.06
N ILE A 99 3.24 0.57 -4.21
CA ILE A 99 3.48 2.00 -4.44
C ILE A 99 2.82 2.34 -5.77
N SER A 100 1.94 3.35 -5.77
CA SER A 100 1.34 3.85 -7.02
C SER A 100 2.28 4.81 -7.74
N GLU A 101 2.04 5.06 -9.02
CA GLU A 101 2.77 6.06 -9.82
C GLU A 101 2.70 7.47 -9.21
N LYS A 102 1.64 7.77 -8.46
CA LYS A 102 1.45 9.05 -7.76
C LYS A 102 2.09 9.07 -6.37
N GLY A 103 2.73 7.97 -5.93
CA GLY A 103 3.41 7.87 -4.64
C GLY A 103 2.51 7.48 -3.45
N ALA A 104 1.31 6.96 -3.69
CA ALA A 104 0.49 6.36 -2.64
C ALA A 104 1.09 5.01 -2.18
N GLN A 105 0.98 4.66 -0.90
CA GLN A 105 1.80 3.62 -0.29
C GLN A 105 1.01 2.66 0.60
N GLY A 106 1.40 1.39 0.53
CA GLY A 106 0.94 0.32 1.41
C GLY A 106 -0.45 -0.21 1.10
N LEU A 107 -1.02 -0.94 2.05
CA LEU A 107 -2.29 -1.68 1.90
C LEU A 107 -3.48 -0.82 1.50
N MET A 108 -3.61 0.35 2.11
CA MET A 108 -4.70 1.31 1.89
C MET A 108 -4.26 2.52 1.06
N GLN A 109 -3.09 2.44 0.39
CA GLN A 109 -2.57 3.43 -0.55
C GLN A 109 -2.63 4.87 -0.04
N LEU A 110 -2.01 5.10 1.12
CA LEU A 110 -1.98 6.44 1.70
C LEU A 110 -0.98 7.33 0.96
N MET A 111 -1.44 8.50 0.51
CA MET A 111 -0.52 9.55 0.07
C MET A 111 0.32 10.05 1.24
N PRO A 112 1.60 10.46 1.02
CA PRO A 112 2.47 10.90 2.10
C PRO A 112 1.87 11.96 3.04
N GLY A 113 1.20 12.96 2.47
CA GLY A 113 0.50 13.98 3.27
C GLY A 113 -0.66 13.42 4.10
N THR A 114 -1.37 12.41 3.58
CA THR A 114 -2.44 11.73 4.33
C THR A 114 -1.84 10.85 5.43
N ALA A 115 -0.76 10.13 5.14
CA ALA A 115 -0.04 9.33 6.12
C ALA A 115 0.43 10.17 7.31
N ASP A 116 1.02 11.34 7.05
CA ASP A 116 1.43 12.29 8.10
C ASP A 116 0.25 12.77 8.94
N HIS A 117 -0.85 13.19 8.30
CA HIS A 117 -2.07 13.62 8.98
C HIS A 117 -2.67 12.50 9.85
N MET A 118 -2.59 11.27 9.37
CA MET A 118 -3.08 10.09 10.09
C MET A 118 -2.04 9.51 11.06
N ARG A 119 -0.87 10.15 11.22
CA ARG A 119 0.22 9.74 12.12
C ARG A 119 0.77 8.34 11.80
N VAL A 120 0.84 8.00 10.54
CA VAL A 120 1.49 6.79 10.03
C VAL A 120 2.96 7.10 9.84
N VAL A 121 3.82 6.40 10.56
CA VAL A 121 5.29 6.59 10.50
C VAL A 121 5.89 5.73 9.39
N ASP A 122 5.48 4.47 9.33
CA ASP A 122 5.88 3.53 8.28
C ASP A 122 4.63 3.06 7.49
N PRO A 123 4.38 3.63 6.31
CA PRO A 123 3.21 3.27 5.50
C PRO A 123 3.28 1.87 4.89
N PHE A 124 4.42 1.16 5.00
CA PHE A 124 4.56 -0.24 4.59
C PHE A 124 4.41 -1.22 5.78
N ASN A 125 4.34 -0.71 7.01
CA ASN A 125 3.92 -1.48 8.15
C ASN A 125 2.40 -1.73 8.04
N PRO A 126 1.94 -3.01 7.98
CA PRO A 126 0.53 -3.32 7.81
C PRO A 126 -0.37 -2.71 8.87
N GLU A 127 0.03 -2.76 10.14
CA GLU A 127 -0.75 -2.23 11.26
C GLU A 127 -0.90 -0.71 11.14
N GLU A 128 0.20 0.02 10.99
CA GLU A 128 0.16 1.48 10.87
C GLU A 128 -0.67 1.93 9.66
N ASN A 129 -0.50 1.26 8.52
CA ASN A 129 -1.20 1.60 7.29
C ASN A 129 -2.71 1.35 7.39
N ILE A 130 -3.12 0.17 7.91
CA ILE A 130 -4.54 -0.17 8.10
C ILE A 130 -5.18 0.78 9.12
N PHE A 131 -4.53 1.05 10.25
CA PHE A 131 -5.06 1.98 11.25
C PHE A 131 -5.18 3.41 10.70
N GLY A 132 -4.16 3.91 10.01
CA GLY A 132 -4.18 5.23 9.38
C GLY A 132 -5.24 5.36 8.29
N GLY A 133 -5.30 4.38 7.39
CA GLY A 133 -6.27 4.33 6.30
C GLY A 133 -7.71 4.21 6.82
N THR A 134 -7.94 3.34 7.82
CA THR A 134 -9.26 3.19 8.45
C THR A 134 -9.68 4.47 9.17
N ARG A 135 -8.76 5.14 9.87
CA ARG A 135 -9.02 6.44 10.48
C ARG A 135 -9.43 7.48 9.43
N TYR A 136 -8.73 7.55 8.31
CA TYR A 136 -9.08 8.47 7.22
C TYR A 136 -10.45 8.13 6.61
N LEU A 137 -10.73 6.84 6.38
CA LEU A 137 -12.04 6.38 5.90
C LEU A 137 -13.17 6.72 6.88
N SER A 138 -12.95 6.56 8.20
CA SER A 138 -13.88 6.95 9.24
C SER A 138 -14.21 8.45 9.20
N LEU A 139 -13.20 9.30 8.96
CA LEU A 139 -13.41 10.75 8.78
C LEU A 139 -14.29 11.04 7.56
N MET A 140 -14.07 10.34 6.44
CA MET A 140 -14.88 10.51 5.24
C MET A 140 -16.32 10.03 5.47
N LEU A 141 -16.51 8.88 6.12
CA LEU A 141 -17.85 8.38 6.50
C LEU A 141 -18.59 9.36 7.42
N SER A 142 -17.88 9.94 8.37
CA SER A 142 -18.43 10.94 9.28
C SER A 142 -18.83 12.24 8.57
N ARG A 143 -18.07 12.66 7.56
CA ARG A 143 -18.27 13.90 6.80
C ARG A 143 -19.44 13.78 5.81
N PHE A 144 -19.49 12.70 5.06
CA PHE A 144 -20.43 12.55 3.95
C PHE A 144 -21.70 11.78 4.30
N LYS A 145 -21.72 10.97 5.36
CA LYS A 145 -22.86 10.14 5.81
C LYS A 145 -23.41 9.16 4.78
N ASP A 146 -22.76 9.05 3.63
CA ASP A 146 -23.04 8.12 2.55
C ASP A 146 -21.77 7.33 2.21
N THR A 147 -21.85 6.01 2.16
CA THR A 147 -20.68 5.14 1.95
C THR A 147 -20.03 5.36 0.59
N LYS A 148 -20.83 5.56 -0.48
CA LYS A 148 -20.27 5.78 -1.82
C LYS A 148 -19.55 7.13 -1.92
N LEU A 149 -20.14 8.18 -1.32
CA LEU A 149 -19.51 9.49 -1.26
C LEU A 149 -18.25 9.48 -0.39
N ALA A 150 -18.27 8.76 0.72
CA ALA A 150 -17.11 8.59 1.59
C ALA A 150 -15.96 7.86 0.88
N VAL A 151 -16.26 6.80 0.14
CA VAL A 151 -15.28 6.06 -0.68
C VAL A 151 -14.76 6.93 -1.83
N ALA A 152 -15.62 7.73 -2.47
CA ALA A 152 -15.18 8.69 -3.48
C ALA A 152 -14.25 9.75 -2.89
N ALA A 153 -14.57 10.26 -1.68
CA ALA A 153 -13.77 11.24 -0.98
C ALA A 153 -12.42 10.67 -0.48
N TYR A 154 -12.41 9.39 -0.09
CA TYR A 154 -11.19 8.69 0.23
C TYR A 154 -10.20 8.71 -0.93
N ASN A 155 -10.67 8.41 -2.14
CA ASN A 155 -9.84 8.34 -3.36
C ASN A 155 -9.51 9.72 -3.96
N ALA A 156 -10.52 10.57 -4.13
CA ALA A 156 -10.38 11.84 -4.86
C ALA A 156 -10.05 13.05 -3.97
N GLY A 157 -10.21 12.91 -2.66
CA GLY A 157 -10.18 14.00 -1.69
C GLY A 157 -11.57 14.61 -1.44
N PRO A 158 -11.85 15.03 -0.18
CA PRO A 158 -13.18 15.48 0.21
C PRO A 158 -13.65 16.77 -0.51
N GLU A 159 -12.76 17.71 -0.79
CA GLU A 159 -13.11 18.96 -1.47
C GLU A 159 -13.66 18.72 -2.88
N ARG A 160 -13.12 17.74 -3.61
CA ARG A 160 -13.61 17.39 -4.95
C ARG A 160 -15.03 16.84 -4.91
N VAL A 161 -15.35 16.02 -3.92
CA VAL A 161 -16.69 15.45 -3.74
C VAL A 161 -17.69 16.53 -3.37
N GLU A 162 -17.33 17.44 -2.47
CA GLU A 162 -18.17 18.59 -2.09
C GLU A 162 -18.43 19.52 -3.28
N ASN A 163 -17.36 19.91 -4.01
CA ASN A 163 -17.49 20.78 -5.17
C ASN A 163 -18.33 20.15 -6.29
N SER A 164 -18.28 18.82 -6.43
CA SER A 164 -19.07 18.08 -7.40
C SER A 164 -20.51 17.83 -6.92
N ARG A 165 -20.80 18.10 -5.64
CA ARG A 165 -22.08 17.75 -4.97
C ARG A 165 -22.46 16.27 -5.16
N GLY A 166 -21.46 15.39 -5.24
CA GLY A 166 -21.60 13.98 -5.53
C GLY A 166 -20.27 13.33 -5.93
N ILE A 167 -20.34 12.15 -6.52
CA ILE A 167 -19.13 11.47 -7.02
C ILE A 167 -18.56 12.31 -8.19
N PRO A 168 -17.29 12.77 -8.10
CA PRO A 168 -16.68 13.57 -9.15
C PRO A 168 -16.68 12.84 -10.50
N ASN A 169 -16.78 13.61 -11.60
CA ASN A 169 -16.71 13.06 -12.94
C ASN A 169 -15.25 12.71 -13.35
N ILE A 170 -14.58 11.91 -12.51
CA ILE A 170 -13.23 11.40 -12.67
C ILE A 170 -13.34 9.89 -12.88
N ALA A 171 -12.89 9.41 -14.04
CA ALA A 171 -13.03 7.98 -14.42
C ALA A 171 -12.38 7.04 -13.38
N GLU A 172 -11.19 7.40 -12.86
CA GLU A 172 -10.49 6.65 -11.81
C GLU A 172 -11.35 6.54 -10.56
N THR A 173 -11.91 7.66 -10.06
CA THR A 173 -12.73 7.68 -8.85
C THR A 173 -14.03 6.91 -9.00
N LYS A 174 -14.71 7.02 -10.15
CA LYS A 174 -15.92 6.24 -10.43
C LYS A 174 -15.63 4.74 -10.41
N SER A 175 -14.58 4.31 -11.12
CA SER A 175 -14.14 2.92 -11.16
C SER A 175 -13.75 2.41 -9.78
N PHE A 176 -13.07 3.24 -8.97
CA PHE A 176 -12.70 2.90 -7.61
C PHE A 176 -13.93 2.64 -6.73
N VAL A 177 -14.91 3.56 -6.74
CA VAL A 177 -16.16 3.41 -5.99
C VAL A 177 -16.88 2.12 -6.39
N GLU A 178 -17.00 1.84 -7.69
CA GLU A 178 -17.65 0.63 -8.20
C GLU A 178 -16.96 -0.63 -7.69
N LYS A 179 -15.62 -0.70 -7.78
CA LYS A 179 -14.81 -1.83 -7.29
C LYS A 179 -14.98 -2.05 -5.79
N VAL A 180 -14.84 -0.97 -5.00
CA VAL A 180 -14.99 -1.06 -3.53
C VAL A 180 -16.38 -1.56 -3.16
N MET A 181 -17.44 -1.00 -3.75
CA MET A 181 -18.81 -1.42 -3.44
C MET A 181 -19.09 -2.87 -3.86
N GLN A 182 -18.50 -3.32 -4.98
CA GLN A 182 -18.59 -4.72 -5.41
C GLN A 182 -17.90 -5.66 -4.41
N TYR A 183 -16.67 -5.34 -3.99
CA TYR A 183 -15.96 -6.15 -3.00
C TYR A 183 -16.67 -6.13 -1.65
N TYR A 184 -17.17 -4.97 -1.23
CA TYR A 184 -17.91 -4.82 0.01
C TYR A 184 -19.13 -5.75 0.06
N GLY A 185 -19.97 -5.76 -0.99
CA GLY A 185 -21.10 -6.67 -1.07
C GLY A 185 -20.70 -8.15 -1.05
N ARG A 186 -19.59 -8.52 -1.71
CA ARG A 186 -19.07 -9.89 -1.69
C ARG A 186 -18.61 -10.32 -0.29
N TYR A 187 -17.91 -9.45 0.42
CA TYR A 187 -17.44 -9.76 1.78
C TYR A 187 -18.59 -9.87 2.77
N GLN A 188 -19.62 -9.02 2.66
CA GLN A 188 -20.83 -9.10 3.49
C GLN A 188 -21.62 -10.41 3.26
N SER A 189 -21.67 -10.91 2.03
CA SER A 189 -22.38 -12.16 1.70
C SER A 189 -21.60 -13.43 2.03
N GLY A 190 -20.39 -13.33 2.60
CA GLY A 190 -19.51 -14.47 2.88
C GLY A 190 -18.87 -15.11 1.65
N ASN A 191 -19.08 -14.58 0.45
CA ASN A 191 -18.54 -15.08 -0.82
C ASN A 191 -17.15 -14.53 -1.17
N GLY A 192 -16.47 -13.91 -0.23
CA GLY A 192 -15.20 -13.19 -0.43
C GLY A 192 -13.98 -13.91 0.14
N ARG A 193 -13.86 -15.24 -0.10
CA ARG A 193 -12.62 -15.99 0.19
C ARG A 193 -11.65 -15.90 -0.95
#